data_428f3e05522c72d2791ffa54265fda73
#
_entry.id   428f3e05522c72d2791ffa54265fda73
#
_cell.length_a   1.000
_cell.length_b   1.000
_cell.length_c   1.000
_cell.angle_alpha   90.00
_cell.angle_beta   90.00
_cell.angle_gamma   90.00
#
_symmetry.space_group_name_H-M   'P 1'
#
loop_
_entity.id
_entity.type
_entity.pdbx_description
1 polymer ?
#
loop_
_entity_poly.entity_id
_entity_poly.type
_entity_poly.pdbx_seq_one_letter_code
_entity_poly.pdbx_strand_id
1 'polypeptide(L)'
;LINAVAACVDDNAIITTDVGQHQMWTAQAYPLNRPRQWLTSGGLGTMGFGLPAAIGAALANPDRKVLCFSGDGSLMMNIQEMATASENQLDVKIILMNNEALGLVHQQQSLFYKQGVFASTYPGKINFMQIAAGFGLETCDLNNEADPQAALQEIINRPGPALIHVRIDAEEK
;
A
#
# COMPACT_ATOMS: atom_id res chain seq x y z
N LEU A 1 6.13 9.04 5.64
CA LEU A 1 6.11 7.62 5.29
C LEU A 1 6.77 7.35 3.94
N ILE A 2 6.25 7.87 2.82
CA ILE A 2 6.68 7.52 1.45
C ILE A 2 8.19 7.74 1.24
N ASN A 3 8.73 8.88 1.67
CA ASN A 3 10.16 9.16 1.61
C ASN A 3 11.00 8.21 2.49
N ALA A 4 10.45 7.81 3.66
CA ALA A 4 11.11 6.84 4.54
C ALA A 4 11.18 5.45 3.89
N VAL A 5 10.09 5.01 3.23
CA VAL A 5 10.06 3.76 2.45
C VAL A 5 11.06 3.82 1.28
N ALA A 6 11.11 4.94 0.55
CA ALA A 6 12.06 5.14 -0.56
C ALA A 6 13.51 5.05 -0.09
N ALA A 7 13.83 5.54 1.11
CA ALA A 7 15.17 5.47 1.67
C ALA A 7 15.61 4.04 2.06
N CYS A 8 14.68 3.08 2.15
CA CYS A 8 14.97 1.68 2.50
C CYS A 8 15.31 0.81 1.30
N VAL A 9 15.22 1.31 0.08
CA VAL A 9 15.45 0.55 -1.15
C VAL A 9 16.38 1.31 -2.10
N ASP A 10 16.94 0.61 -3.06
CA ASP A 10 17.70 1.23 -4.15
C ASP A 10 16.79 1.79 -5.26
N ASP A 11 17.39 2.54 -6.19
CA ASP A 11 16.70 3.13 -7.35
C ASP A 11 16.13 2.10 -8.33
N ASN A 12 16.39 0.81 -8.12
CA ASN A 12 15.91 -0.26 -8.98
C ASN A 12 14.57 -0.84 -8.54
N ALA A 13 14.06 -0.47 -7.36
CA ALA A 13 12.78 -0.93 -6.86
C ALA A 13 11.63 -0.58 -7.82
N ILE A 14 10.65 -1.49 -7.93
CA ILE A 14 9.41 -1.25 -8.69
C ILE A 14 8.33 -0.81 -7.71
N ILE A 15 7.62 0.24 -8.08
CA ILE A 15 6.55 0.81 -7.29
C ILE A 15 5.22 0.49 -7.95
N THR A 16 4.30 -0.09 -7.22
CA THR A 16 2.90 -0.18 -7.63
C THR A 16 2.04 0.64 -6.71
N THR A 17 1.01 1.25 -7.24
CA THR A 17 0.02 1.94 -6.41
C THR A 17 -1.37 1.42 -6.72
N ASP A 18 -2.15 1.28 -5.68
CA ASP A 18 -3.59 1.19 -5.83
C ASP A 18 -4.19 2.59 -6.04
N VAL A 19 -5.51 2.71 -6.10
CA VAL A 19 -6.20 3.96 -6.43
C VAL A 19 -6.81 4.61 -5.20
N GLY A 20 -6.50 5.89 -4.98
CA GLY A 20 -6.95 6.69 -3.86
C GLY A 20 -5.98 7.81 -3.50
N GLN A 21 -6.13 8.41 -2.31
CA GLN A 21 -5.21 9.45 -1.82
C GLN A 21 -3.76 8.97 -1.78
N HIS A 22 -3.52 7.74 -1.33
CA HIS A 22 -2.19 7.12 -1.30
C HIS A 22 -1.50 7.09 -2.68
N GLN A 23 -2.26 6.94 -3.77
CA GLN A 23 -1.73 7.02 -5.15
C GLN A 23 -1.19 8.43 -5.44
N MET A 24 -1.97 9.46 -5.10
CA MET A 24 -1.59 10.86 -5.33
C MET A 24 -0.37 11.24 -4.47
N TRP A 25 -0.36 10.87 -3.20
CA TRP A 25 0.77 11.13 -2.32
C TRP A 25 2.04 10.41 -2.78
N THR A 26 1.92 9.16 -3.27
CA THR A 26 3.07 8.42 -3.81
C THR A 26 3.60 9.09 -5.06
N ALA A 27 2.73 9.53 -5.98
CA ALA A 27 3.12 10.25 -7.18
C ALA A 27 3.85 11.57 -6.91
N GLN A 28 3.49 12.24 -5.81
CA GLN A 28 4.08 13.52 -5.43
C GLN A 28 5.40 13.38 -4.65
N ALA A 29 5.52 12.34 -3.83
CA ALA A 29 6.58 12.24 -2.84
C ALA A 29 7.64 11.18 -3.15
N TYR A 30 7.31 10.12 -3.91
CA TYR A 30 8.29 9.07 -4.22
C TYR A 30 9.27 9.53 -5.30
N PRO A 31 10.60 9.39 -5.10
CA PRO A 31 11.60 9.78 -6.10
C PRO A 31 11.66 8.79 -7.25
N LEU A 32 10.84 8.99 -8.28
CA LEU A 32 10.79 8.15 -9.47
C LEU A 32 11.91 8.58 -10.44
N ASN A 33 12.97 7.80 -10.52
CA ASN A 33 14.19 8.14 -11.26
C ASN A 33 14.35 7.38 -12.59
N ARG A 34 13.47 6.37 -12.84
CA ARG A 34 13.62 5.49 -14.02
C ARG A 34 12.30 5.31 -14.76
N PRO A 35 12.34 5.16 -16.10
CA PRO A 35 11.15 4.77 -16.87
C PRO A 35 10.62 3.41 -16.42
N ARG A 36 9.30 3.25 -16.41
CA ARG A 36 8.59 2.01 -16.04
C ARG A 36 8.87 1.53 -14.61
N GLN A 37 9.30 2.44 -13.74
CA GLN A 37 9.49 2.16 -12.32
C GLN A 37 8.16 2.17 -11.55
N TRP A 38 7.16 2.88 -12.04
CA TRP A 38 5.86 3.05 -11.40
C TRP A 38 4.74 2.46 -12.24
N LEU A 39 3.98 1.54 -11.66
CA LEU A 39 2.81 0.89 -12.23
C LEU A 39 1.56 1.33 -11.48
N THR A 40 0.61 1.91 -12.19
CA THR A 40 -0.61 2.46 -11.59
C THR A 40 -1.76 2.44 -12.60
N SER A 41 -3.00 2.32 -12.10
CA SER A 41 -4.20 2.47 -12.94
C SER A 41 -4.52 3.94 -13.17
N GLY A 42 -3.68 4.63 -13.95
CA GLY A 42 -3.79 6.07 -14.21
C GLY A 42 -4.92 6.47 -15.17
N GLY A 43 -5.42 5.54 -15.97
CA GLY A 43 -6.50 5.78 -16.94
C GLY A 43 -7.89 5.59 -16.35
N LEU A 44 -8.20 4.37 -15.94
CA LEU A 44 -9.53 4.01 -15.42
C LEU A 44 -9.67 4.22 -13.91
N GLY A 45 -8.57 4.33 -13.17
CA GLY A 45 -8.61 4.48 -11.72
C GLY A 45 -9.20 3.25 -11.03
N THR A 46 -8.77 2.06 -11.41
CA THR A 46 -9.33 0.79 -10.92
C THR A 46 -8.77 0.47 -9.54
N MET A 47 -9.60 0.49 -8.51
CA MET A 47 -9.27 -0.02 -7.18
C MET A 47 -9.05 -1.55 -7.25
N GLY A 48 -8.06 -2.05 -6.49
CA GLY A 48 -7.64 -3.45 -6.54
C GLY A 48 -6.57 -3.75 -7.58
N PHE A 49 -6.05 -2.75 -8.29
CA PHE A 49 -4.97 -2.90 -9.27
C PHE A 49 -3.59 -3.15 -8.61
N GLY A 50 -3.33 -2.51 -7.47
CA GLY A 50 -1.98 -2.37 -6.92
C GLY A 50 -1.32 -3.70 -6.56
N LEU A 51 -1.99 -4.55 -5.79
CA LEU A 51 -1.44 -5.84 -5.35
C LEU A 51 -1.25 -6.84 -6.51
N PRO A 52 -2.23 -7.10 -7.40
CA PRO A 52 -2.01 -7.96 -8.56
C PRO A 52 -0.89 -7.46 -9.48
N ALA A 53 -0.77 -6.15 -9.68
CA ALA A 53 0.32 -5.56 -10.45
C ALA A 53 1.69 -5.78 -9.77
N ALA A 54 1.75 -5.69 -8.43
CA ALA A 54 2.96 -5.97 -7.67
C ALA A 54 3.41 -7.44 -7.81
N ILE A 55 2.46 -8.37 -7.74
CA ILE A 55 2.70 -9.80 -7.95
C ILE A 55 3.28 -10.05 -9.35
N GLY A 56 2.63 -9.50 -10.38
CA GLY A 56 3.10 -9.61 -11.75
C GLY A 56 4.50 -8.99 -11.96
N ALA A 57 4.75 -7.85 -11.33
CA ALA A 57 6.05 -7.19 -11.37
C ALA A 57 7.15 -8.02 -10.70
N ALA A 58 6.87 -8.63 -9.54
CA ALA A 58 7.81 -9.48 -8.81
C ALA A 58 8.13 -10.77 -9.59
N LEU A 59 7.12 -11.41 -10.18
CA LEU A 59 7.33 -12.58 -11.04
C LEU A 59 8.19 -12.28 -12.27
N ALA A 60 7.99 -11.11 -12.86
CA ALA A 60 8.75 -10.68 -14.05
C ALA A 60 10.16 -10.15 -13.73
N ASN A 61 10.44 -9.79 -12.48
CA ASN A 61 11.69 -9.19 -12.04
C ASN A 61 12.13 -9.73 -10.68
N PRO A 62 12.55 -10.99 -10.58
CA PRO A 62 12.83 -11.67 -9.29
C PRO A 62 13.98 -11.02 -8.49
N ASP A 63 14.86 -10.25 -9.16
CA ASP A 63 16.00 -9.59 -8.54
C ASP A 63 15.71 -8.16 -8.09
N ARG A 64 14.45 -7.72 -8.18
CA ARG A 64 14.04 -6.35 -7.83
C ARG A 64 13.02 -6.36 -6.69
N LYS A 65 13.21 -5.46 -5.74
CA LYS A 65 12.17 -5.21 -4.72
C LYS A 65 10.93 -4.60 -5.35
N VAL A 66 9.76 -5.05 -4.89
CA VAL A 66 8.48 -4.48 -5.32
C VAL A 66 7.75 -3.91 -4.10
N LEU A 67 7.44 -2.62 -4.17
CA LEU A 67 6.71 -1.89 -3.14
C LEU A 67 5.30 -1.57 -3.65
N CYS A 68 4.28 -2.04 -2.95
CA CYS A 68 2.88 -1.80 -3.27
C CYS A 68 2.27 -0.83 -2.25
N PHE A 69 2.03 0.43 -2.64
CA PHE A 69 1.30 1.39 -1.82
C PHE A 69 -0.21 1.21 -2.06
N SER A 70 -0.93 0.83 -1.01
CA SER A 70 -2.37 0.60 -1.08
C SER A 70 -3.11 1.26 0.08
N GLY A 71 -4.33 1.70 -0.16
CA GLY A 71 -5.27 2.07 0.89
C GLY A 71 -6.09 0.85 1.33
N ASP A 72 -6.72 0.96 2.49
CA ASP A 72 -7.54 -0.09 3.09
C ASP A 72 -8.70 -0.54 2.17
N GLY A 73 -9.44 0.40 1.61
CA GLY A 73 -10.54 0.08 0.70
C GLY A 73 -10.08 -0.54 -0.61
N SER A 74 -8.95 -0.10 -1.15
CA SER A 74 -8.40 -0.65 -2.38
C SER A 74 -7.84 -2.06 -2.18
N LEU A 75 -7.13 -2.30 -1.07
CA LEU A 75 -6.57 -3.60 -0.74
C LEU A 75 -7.66 -4.66 -0.58
N MET A 76 -8.81 -4.29 -0.02
CA MET A 76 -9.97 -5.18 0.14
C MET A 76 -10.53 -5.72 -1.18
N MET A 77 -10.29 -5.04 -2.30
CA MET A 77 -10.82 -5.47 -3.62
C MET A 77 -10.20 -6.78 -4.11
N ASN A 78 -8.93 -7.01 -3.79
CA ASN A 78 -8.17 -8.20 -4.20
C ASN A 78 -7.29 -8.74 -3.07
N ILE A 79 -7.76 -8.68 -1.83
CA ILE A 79 -7.01 -9.08 -0.63
C ILE A 79 -6.58 -10.56 -0.67
N GLN A 80 -7.36 -11.42 -1.34
CA GLN A 80 -7.08 -12.85 -1.52
C GLN A 80 -5.78 -13.10 -2.30
N GLU A 81 -5.29 -12.14 -3.08
CA GLU A 81 -4.04 -12.27 -3.83
C GLU A 81 -2.80 -12.29 -2.92
N MET A 82 -2.96 -11.99 -1.64
CA MET A 82 -1.91 -12.26 -0.64
C MET A 82 -1.53 -13.74 -0.61
N ALA A 83 -2.49 -14.66 -0.86
CA ALA A 83 -2.20 -16.08 -0.99
C ALA A 83 -1.23 -16.35 -2.14
N THR A 84 -1.47 -15.75 -3.31
CA THR A 84 -0.59 -15.87 -4.49
C THR A 84 0.82 -15.36 -4.19
N ALA A 85 0.94 -14.21 -3.50
CA ALA A 85 2.24 -13.67 -3.10
C ALA A 85 2.97 -14.59 -2.12
N SER A 86 2.26 -15.16 -1.15
CA SER A 86 2.79 -16.07 -0.14
C SER A 86 3.21 -17.41 -0.74
N GLU A 87 2.35 -18.05 -1.52
CA GLU A 87 2.62 -19.35 -2.15
C GLU A 87 3.87 -19.31 -3.05
N ASN A 88 4.10 -18.19 -3.72
CA ASN A 88 5.26 -17.98 -4.59
C ASN A 88 6.44 -17.31 -3.89
N GLN A 89 6.36 -17.04 -2.59
CA GLN A 89 7.40 -16.38 -1.78
C GLN A 89 7.94 -15.09 -2.43
N LEU A 90 7.04 -14.29 -3.02
CA LEU A 90 7.40 -13.09 -3.77
C LEU A 90 7.87 -11.96 -2.83
N ASP A 91 8.96 -11.30 -3.18
CA ASP A 91 9.47 -10.16 -2.40
C ASP A 91 8.65 -8.87 -2.69
N VAL A 92 7.38 -8.91 -2.29
CA VAL A 92 6.42 -7.81 -2.38
C VAL A 92 6.17 -7.23 -1.00
N LYS A 93 6.43 -5.94 -0.81
CA LYS A 93 6.10 -5.21 0.41
C LYS A 93 4.84 -4.38 0.21
N ILE A 94 3.78 -4.73 0.88
CA ILE A 94 2.49 -4.02 0.84
C ILE A 94 2.52 -2.96 1.93
N ILE A 95 2.61 -1.69 1.54
CA ILE A 95 2.52 -0.53 2.44
C ILE A 95 1.06 -0.12 2.52
N LEU A 96 0.38 -0.56 3.57
CA LEU A 96 -1.03 -0.28 3.80
C LEU A 96 -1.19 1.05 4.54
N MET A 97 -1.64 2.06 3.82
CA MET A 97 -1.99 3.39 4.32
C MET A 97 -3.48 3.40 4.71
N ASN A 98 -3.75 3.08 5.97
CA ASN A 98 -5.09 2.84 6.48
C ASN A 98 -5.67 4.08 7.16
N ASN A 99 -6.71 4.67 6.58
CA ASN A 99 -7.46 5.79 7.15
C ASN A 99 -8.91 5.43 7.52
N GLU A 100 -9.27 4.15 7.47
CA GLU A 100 -10.62 3.63 7.76
C GLU A 100 -11.71 4.27 6.88
N ALA A 101 -11.33 4.66 5.63
CA ALA A 101 -12.22 5.35 4.70
C ALA A 101 -11.84 5.12 3.23
N LEU A 102 -12.80 5.32 2.35
CA LEU A 102 -12.55 5.62 0.94
C LEU A 102 -12.08 7.08 0.84
N GLY A 103 -10.80 7.33 1.19
CA GLY A 103 -10.28 8.66 1.49
C GLY A 103 -10.50 9.70 0.38
N LEU A 104 -10.31 9.32 -0.90
CA LEU A 104 -10.56 10.24 -2.01
C LEU A 104 -12.05 10.59 -2.16
N VAL A 105 -12.95 9.62 -1.95
CA VAL A 105 -14.41 9.85 -1.96
C VAL A 105 -14.81 10.74 -0.78
N HIS A 106 -14.30 10.43 0.42
CA HIS A 106 -14.51 11.24 1.62
C HIS A 106 -14.07 12.70 1.41
N GLN A 107 -12.87 12.90 0.85
CA GLN A 107 -12.34 14.23 0.53
C GLN A 107 -13.23 14.99 -0.46
N GLN A 108 -13.69 14.35 -1.53
CA GLN A 108 -14.60 14.97 -2.51
C GLN A 108 -15.95 15.33 -1.90
N GLN A 109 -16.51 14.46 -1.06
CA GLN A 109 -17.76 14.75 -0.35
C GLN A 109 -17.61 15.95 0.59
N SER A 110 -16.50 16.00 1.33
CA SER A 110 -16.21 17.12 2.23
C SER A 110 -16.02 18.45 1.50
N LEU A 111 -15.34 18.43 0.34
CA LEU A 111 -15.04 19.65 -0.42
C LEU A 111 -16.23 20.16 -1.25
N PHE A 112 -16.99 19.27 -1.88
CA PHE A 112 -17.97 19.65 -2.89
C PHE A 112 -19.43 19.51 -2.45
N TYR A 113 -19.70 18.74 -1.39
CA TYR A 113 -21.04 18.42 -0.94
C TYR A 113 -21.36 18.92 0.48
N LYS A 114 -20.85 20.13 0.84
CA LYS A 114 -21.10 20.80 2.14
C LYS A 114 -20.84 19.88 3.34
N GLN A 115 -19.77 19.12 3.29
CA GLN A 115 -19.42 18.11 4.30
C GLN A 115 -20.46 16.99 4.47
N GLY A 116 -21.29 16.76 3.48
CA GLY A 116 -22.23 15.65 3.44
C GLY A 116 -21.55 14.31 3.19
N VAL A 117 -20.75 13.85 4.16
CA VAL A 117 -20.04 12.57 4.09
C VAL A 117 -21.04 11.43 4.26
N PHE A 118 -21.10 10.52 3.28
CA PHE A 118 -22.00 9.39 3.30
C PHE A 118 -21.35 8.14 2.71
N ALA A 119 -21.41 7.03 3.44
CA ALA A 119 -20.95 5.70 3.03
C ALA A 119 -19.48 5.63 2.53
N SER A 120 -18.64 6.59 2.89
CA SER A 120 -17.21 6.62 2.54
C SER A 120 -16.29 6.32 3.73
N THR A 121 -16.85 6.06 4.91
CA THR A 121 -16.13 5.62 6.11
C THR A 121 -16.58 4.22 6.50
N TYR A 122 -15.69 3.47 7.16
CA TYR A 122 -16.01 2.11 7.60
C TYR A 122 -16.50 2.12 9.05
N PRO A 123 -17.67 1.50 9.34
CA PRO A 123 -18.23 1.45 10.71
C PRO A 123 -17.50 0.46 11.62
N GLY A 124 -16.74 -0.47 11.04
CA GLY A 124 -16.04 -1.55 11.75
C GLY A 124 -14.55 -1.55 11.46
N LYS A 125 -13.77 -1.97 12.46
CA LYS A 125 -12.31 -2.09 12.32
C LYS A 125 -11.94 -3.43 11.71
N ILE A 126 -11.28 -3.38 10.54
CA ILE A 126 -10.72 -4.56 9.89
C ILE A 126 -9.31 -4.79 10.45
N ASN A 127 -9.01 -5.99 10.88
CA ASN A 127 -7.67 -6.35 11.32
C ASN A 127 -6.85 -6.90 10.15
N PHE A 128 -6.29 -6.00 9.36
CA PHE A 128 -5.46 -6.36 8.20
C PHE A 128 -4.21 -7.15 8.56
N MET A 129 -3.66 -6.94 9.77
CA MET A 129 -2.49 -7.67 10.25
C MET A 129 -2.81 -9.15 10.43
N GLN A 130 -3.94 -9.47 11.07
CA GLN A 130 -4.38 -10.87 11.23
C GLN A 130 -4.74 -11.51 9.90
N ILE A 131 -5.36 -10.77 8.99
CA ILE A 131 -5.68 -11.27 7.64
C ILE A 131 -4.40 -11.61 6.88
N ALA A 132 -3.43 -10.71 6.84
CA ALA A 132 -2.16 -10.94 6.14
C ALA A 132 -1.37 -12.10 6.76
N ALA A 133 -1.31 -12.17 8.09
CA ALA A 133 -0.70 -13.30 8.78
C ALA A 133 -1.41 -14.63 8.47
N GLY A 134 -2.75 -14.61 8.35
CA GLY A 134 -3.55 -15.78 7.95
C GLY A 134 -3.25 -16.26 6.53
N PHE A 135 -2.81 -15.37 5.64
CA PHE A 135 -2.31 -15.72 4.30
C PHE A 135 -0.80 -16.08 4.30
N GLY A 136 -0.12 -16.03 5.45
CA GLY A 136 1.29 -16.40 5.56
C GLY A 136 2.26 -15.26 5.26
N LEU A 137 1.83 -14.00 5.24
CA LEU A 137 2.72 -12.85 5.11
C LEU A 137 3.34 -12.49 6.46
N GLU A 138 4.58 -11.98 6.43
CA GLU A 138 5.09 -11.23 7.57
C GLU A 138 4.33 -9.92 7.75
N THR A 139 4.21 -9.46 8.99
CA THR A 139 3.43 -8.25 9.29
C THR A 139 4.19 -7.32 10.23
N CYS A 140 4.06 -6.01 9.99
CA CYS A 140 4.62 -4.96 10.84
C CYS A 140 3.60 -3.83 11.00
N ASP A 141 3.27 -3.48 12.24
CA ASP A 141 2.41 -2.31 12.54
C ASP A 141 3.28 -1.15 13.04
N LEU A 142 3.66 -0.27 12.15
CA LEU A 142 4.53 0.87 12.47
C LEU A 142 3.98 1.81 13.56
N ASN A 143 2.67 1.75 13.82
CA ASN A 143 2.06 2.59 14.86
C ASN A 143 2.39 2.13 16.28
N ASN A 144 2.81 0.88 16.43
CA ASN A 144 3.11 0.25 17.72
C ASN A 144 4.62 0.03 17.94
N GLU A 145 5.46 0.39 16.96
CA GLU A 145 6.91 0.24 17.05
C GLU A 145 7.54 1.38 17.85
N ALA A 146 8.49 1.04 18.70
CA ALA A 146 9.26 2.02 19.49
C ALA A 146 10.17 2.87 18.58
N ASP A 147 10.72 2.27 17.53
CA ASP A 147 11.47 2.92 16.44
C ASP A 147 10.88 2.49 15.10
N PRO A 148 9.88 3.22 14.60
CA PRO A 148 9.23 2.89 13.34
C PRO A 148 10.17 2.91 12.12
N GLN A 149 11.23 3.72 12.15
CA GLN A 149 12.20 3.80 11.06
C GLN A 149 13.06 2.53 11.00
N ALA A 150 13.54 2.06 12.13
CA ALA A 150 14.31 0.83 12.21
C ALA A 150 13.45 -0.39 11.84
N ALA A 151 12.21 -0.48 12.33
CA ALA A 151 11.27 -1.55 12.01
C ALA A 151 10.93 -1.58 10.51
N LEU A 152 10.71 -0.39 9.91
CA LEU A 152 10.47 -0.25 8.48
C LEU A 152 11.67 -0.77 7.65
N GLN A 153 12.87 -0.35 8.01
CA GLN A 153 14.10 -0.79 7.34
C GLN A 153 14.29 -2.31 7.44
N GLU A 154 14.01 -2.87 8.61
CA GLU A 154 14.14 -4.31 8.85
C GLU A 154 13.16 -5.11 7.99
N ILE A 155 11.85 -4.78 8.06
CA ILE A 155 10.81 -5.54 7.34
C ILE A 155 10.95 -5.42 5.81
N ILE A 156 11.36 -4.27 5.29
CA ILE A 156 11.60 -4.08 3.85
C ILE A 156 12.77 -4.94 3.37
N ASN A 157 13.81 -5.10 4.19
CA ASN A 157 15.00 -5.87 3.82
C ASN A 157 14.85 -7.38 3.98
N ARG A 158 13.88 -7.86 4.76
CA ARG A 158 13.59 -9.28 4.84
C ARG A 158 13.08 -9.82 3.50
N PRO A 159 13.48 -11.03 3.09
CA PRO A 159 12.95 -11.67 1.89
C PRO A 159 11.50 -12.08 2.09
N GLY A 160 10.76 -12.23 0.98
CA GLY A 160 9.39 -12.69 0.98
C GLY A 160 8.34 -11.58 1.15
N PRO A 161 7.04 -11.94 1.09
CA PRO A 161 5.96 -10.98 1.12
C PRO A 161 5.70 -10.49 2.55
N ALA A 162 5.41 -9.19 2.67
CA ALA A 162 5.08 -8.58 3.95
C ALA A 162 4.00 -7.51 3.82
N LEU A 163 3.19 -7.35 4.87
CA LEU A 163 2.27 -6.23 5.04
C LEU A 163 2.80 -5.28 6.13
N ILE A 164 2.96 -4.02 5.76
CA ILE A 164 3.40 -2.93 6.63
C ILE A 164 2.20 -1.99 6.83
N HIS A 165 1.65 -1.98 8.03
CA HIS A 165 0.45 -1.22 8.36
C HIS A 165 0.81 0.14 8.95
N VAL A 166 0.20 1.19 8.41
CA VAL A 166 0.33 2.56 8.91
C VAL A 166 -1.04 3.21 8.98
N ARG A 167 -1.40 3.73 10.14
CA ARG A 167 -2.60 4.57 10.28
C ARG A 167 -2.34 5.96 9.73
N ILE A 168 -3.26 6.42 8.91
CA ILE A 168 -3.27 7.78 8.36
C ILE A 168 -4.50 8.50 8.91
N ASP A 169 -4.36 9.77 9.24
CA ASP A 169 -5.51 10.58 9.62
C ASP A 169 -6.48 10.68 8.43
N ALA A 170 -7.76 10.45 8.67
CA ALA A 170 -8.79 10.53 7.64
C ALA A 170 -8.94 11.96 7.05
N GLU A 171 -8.52 12.98 7.80
CA GLU A 171 -8.51 14.39 7.37
C GLU A 171 -7.22 14.80 6.65
N GLU A 172 -6.23 13.91 6.52
CA GLU A 172 -5.00 14.16 5.76
C GLU A 172 -5.32 14.40 4.28
N LYS A 173 -4.72 15.45 3.68
CA LYS A 173 -5.07 15.96 2.33
C LYS A 173 -3.90 15.91 1.37
#